data_161b7105b475bd0f6265e0976a8ecb2f
#
_entry.id   161b7105b475bd0f6265e0976a8ecb2f
#
_cell.length_a   1.000
_cell.length_b   1.000
_cell.length_c   1.000
_cell.angle_alpha   90.00
_cell.angle_beta   90.00
_cell.angle_gamma   90.00
#
_symmetry.space_group_name_H-M   'P 1'
#
loop_
_entity.id
_entity.type
_entity.pdbx_description
1 polymer ?
#
loop_
_entity_poly.entity_id
_entity_poly.type
_entity_poly.pdbx_seq_one_letter_code
_entity_poly.pdbx_strand_id
1 'polypeptide(L)'
;WEFRAKPAWQRLLIMVGGVLFNFILALFIYSMILFTWGDEYVPVQKAPLGMEFNETAKAIGFRDGDVLISADGVPFERYGGDMLTSVVDARQVTVRRDGQEVSVYIPENFMERLLADSVRFASFRYPYVIDSICANRPAALAGLQAGDSIMQLDGKNIAYFDFKEEMLRRQKADSASHYITLTYARAGVIDTITFATDSIYEIGVVVRTATNQLLPVVKKEYSFLASFPAGAALGVQTLKGYVGQMKYL
;
A
#
# COMPACT_ATOMS: atom_id res chain seq x y z
N TRP A 1 -56.60 -0.36 9.10
CA TRP A 1 -55.27 -0.67 8.50
C TRP A 1 -54.12 -0.13 9.33
N GLU A 2 -54.28 -0.09 10.66
CA GLU A 2 -53.24 0.44 11.53
C GLU A 2 -52.12 -0.58 11.70
N PHE A 3 -50.87 -0.15 11.73
CA PHE A 3 -49.67 -0.93 12.02
C PHE A 3 -49.81 -1.74 13.33
N ARG A 4 -50.48 -1.16 14.32
CA ARG A 4 -50.74 -1.81 15.63
C ARG A 4 -51.70 -3.01 15.57
N ALA A 5 -52.60 -3.09 14.55
CA ALA A 5 -53.53 -4.18 14.39
C ALA A 5 -52.91 -5.43 13.73
N LYS A 6 -51.69 -5.35 13.24
CA LYS A 6 -51.01 -6.46 12.58
C LYS A 6 -50.28 -7.37 13.60
N PRO A 7 -50.22 -8.69 13.35
CA PRO A 7 -49.47 -9.61 14.17
C PRO A 7 -47.99 -9.24 14.24
N ALA A 8 -47.34 -9.62 15.34
CA ALA A 8 -45.95 -9.18 15.68
C ALA A 8 -44.93 -9.45 14.55
N TRP A 9 -45.04 -10.59 13.87
CA TRP A 9 -44.14 -10.93 12.76
C TRP A 9 -44.29 -10.02 11.54
N GLN A 10 -45.50 -9.55 11.22
CA GLN A 10 -45.72 -8.60 10.12
C GLN A 10 -45.17 -7.23 10.46
N ARG A 11 -45.30 -6.78 11.71
CA ARG A 11 -44.69 -5.55 12.20
C ARG A 11 -43.14 -5.63 12.15
N LEU A 12 -42.60 -6.78 12.56
CA LEU A 12 -41.17 -7.05 12.44
C LEU A 12 -40.69 -6.99 10.99
N LEU A 13 -41.40 -7.62 10.04
CA LEU A 13 -41.07 -7.57 8.62
C LEU A 13 -41.08 -6.14 8.05
N ILE A 14 -42.04 -5.32 8.45
CA ILE A 14 -42.10 -3.92 8.02
C ILE A 14 -40.89 -3.13 8.54
N MET A 15 -40.56 -3.33 9.84
CA MET A 15 -39.42 -2.62 10.46
C MET A 15 -38.06 -3.08 9.89
N VAL A 16 -37.91 -4.40 9.69
CA VAL A 16 -36.66 -4.98 9.15
C VAL A 16 -36.57 -4.82 7.64
N GLY A 17 -37.73 -4.69 6.95
CA GLY A 17 -37.80 -4.65 5.48
C GLY A 17 -36.94 -3.57 4.84
N GLY A 18 -36.89 -2.38 5.42
CA GLY A 18 -36.05 -1.30 4.95
C GLY A 18 -34.55 -1.64 5.03
N VAL A 19 -34.14 -2.20 6.17
CA VAL A 19 -32.73 -2.59 6.40
C VAL A 19 -32.39 -3.78 5.48
N LEU A 20 -33.28 -4.77 5.35
CA LEU A 20 -33.08 -5.92 4.49
C LEU A 20 -32.97 -5.50 3.01
N PHE A 21 -33.83 -4.59 2.57
CA PHE A 21 -33.78 -4.07 1.20
C PHE A 21 -32.47 -3.35 0.92
N ASN A 22 -32.02 -2.50 1.83
CA ASN A 22 -30.74 -1.80 1.70
C ASN A 22 -29.56 -2.80 1.66
N PHE A 23 -29.61 -3.86 2.45
CA PHE A 23 -28.61 -4.90 2.43
C PHE A 23 -28.56 -5.65 1.08
N ILE A 24 -29.73 -6.06 0.55
CA ILE A 24 -29.84 -6.69 -0.77
C ILE A 24 -29.35 -5.75 -1.86
N LEU A 25 -29.75 -4.47 -1.80
CA LEU A 25 -29.28 -3.46 -2.74
C LEU A 25 -27.77 -3.28 -2.68
N ALA A 26 -27.19 -3.27 -1.51
CA ALA A 26 -25.72 -3.17 -1.36
C ALA A 26 -25.02 -4.37 -1.99
N LEU A 27 -25.49 -5.60 -1.76
CA LEU A 27 -24.93 -6.80 -2.40
C LEU A 27 -25.07 -6.74 -3.94
N PHE A 28 -26.19 -6.25 -4.44
CA PHE A 28 -26.37 -6.04 -5.87
C PHE A 28 -25.40 -5.02 -6.44
N ILE A 29 -25.20 -3.88 -5.75
CA ILE A 29 -24.24 -2.84 -6.16
C ILE A 29 -22.83 -3.41 -6.19
N TYR A 30 -22.38 -4.13 -5.14
CA TYR A 30 -21.06 -4.78 -5.12
C TYR A 30 -20.91 -5.76 -6.31
N SER A 31 -21.94 -6.53 -6.62
CA SER A 31 -21.92 -7.44 -7.77
C SER A 31 -21.76 -6.69 -9.10
N MET A 32 -22.47 -5.58 -9.27
CA MET A 32 -22.38 -4.77 -10.49
C MET A 32 -21.02 -4.06 -10.61
N ILE A 33 -20.43 -3.62 -9.50
CA ILE A 33 -19.07 -3.08 -9.49
C ILE A 33 -18.07 -4.13 -9.98
N LEU A 34 -18.13 -5.35 -9.44
CA LEU A 34 -17.23 -6.43 -9.85
C LEU A 34 -17.47 -6.88 -11.30
N PHE A 35 -18.71 -6.84 -11.79
CA PHE A 35 -19.02 -7.14 -13.18
C PHE A 35 -18.44 -6.08 -14.13
N THR A 36 -18.56 -4.78 -13.78
CA THR A 36 -18.22 -3.65 -14.68
C THR A 36 -16.72 -3.34 -14.66
N TRP A 37 -16.10 -3.32 -13.50
CA TRP A 37 -14.69 -2.92 -13.34
C TRP A 37 -13.76 -4.08 -12.96
N GLY A 38 -14.32 -5.19 -12.48
CA GLY A 38 -13.53 -6.29 -11.90
C GLY A 38 -13.04 -5.97 -10.50
N ASP A 39 -12.09 -6.78 -10.04
CA ASP A 39 -11.39 -6.61 -8.77
C ASP A 39 -9.89 -6.40 -9.04
N GLU A 40 -9.43 -5.18 -8.85
CA GLU A 40 -8.03 -4.81 -9.06
C GLU A 40 -7.31 -4.68 -7.72
N TYR A 41 -6.22 -5.43 -7.56
CA TYR A 41 -5.40 -5.36 -6.35
C TYR A 41 -3.93 -5.65 -6.65
N VAL A 42 -3.07 -5.18 -5.76
CA VAL A 42 -1.65 -5.53 -5.78
C VAL A 42 -1.43 -6.69 -4.82
N PRO A 43 -0.97 -7.86 -5.31
CA PRO A 43 -0.60 -8.95 -4.42
C PRO A 43 0.60 -8.57 -3.57
N VAL A 44 0.46 -8.63 -2.24
CA VAL A 44 1.52 -8.21 -1.30
C VAL A 44 2.81 -8.99 -1.55
N GLN A 45 2.69 -10.29 -1.81
CA GLN A 45 3.84 -11.17 -2.04
C GLN A 45 4.59 -10.91 -3.35
N LYS A 46 4.00 -10.14 -4.27
CA LYS A 46 4.60 -9.76 -5.57
C LYS A 46 5.16 -8.35 -5.58
N ALA A 47 5.25 -7.67 -4.43
CA ALA A 47 5.85 -6.36 -4.33
C ALA A 47 7.35 -6.44 -4.69
N PRO A 48 7.82 -5.80 -5.78
CA PRO A 48 9.16 -5.99 -6.30
C PRO A 48 10.25 -5.46 -5.36
N LEU A 49 9.95 -4.40 -4.62
CA LEU A 49 10.86 -3.77 -3.65
C LEU A 49 10.40 -3.99 -2.20
N GLY A 50 9.45 -4.91 -1.98
CA GLY A 50 8.87 -5.14 -0.67
C GLY A 50 8.03 -3.97 -0.15
N MET A 51 7.97 -3.85 1.15
CA MET A 51 7.19 -2.85 1.87
C MET A 51 8.11 -1.86 2.59
N GLU A 52 7.60 -0.68 2.84
CA GLU A 52 8.16 0.30 3.74
C GLU A 52 7.33 0.34 5.01
N PHE A 53 7.98 0.44 6.17
CA PHE A 53 7.34 0.36 7.47
C PHE A 53 7.55 1.63 8.27
N ASN A 54 6.57 1.98 9.12
CA ASN A 54 6.74 3.07 10.07
C ASN A 54 7.72 2.68 11.20
N GLU A 55 8.15 3.66 11.98
CA GLU A 55 9.13 3.45 13.05
C GLU A 55 8.62 2.50 14.15
N THR A 56 7.32 2.51 14.42
CA THR A 56 6.68 1.58 15.37
C THR A 56 6.79 0.12 14.90
N ALA A 57 6.63 -0.14 13.61
CA ALA A 57 6.82 -1.48 13.04
C ALA A 57 8.30 -1.87 13.00
N LYS A 58 9.19 -0.94 12.64
CA LYS A 58 10.65 -1.18 12.66
C LYS A 58 11.15 -1.53 14.06
N ALA A 59 10.58 -0.90 15.09
CA ALA A 59 10.96 -1.16 16.49
C ALA A 59 10.66 -2.59 16.97
N ILE A 60 9.72 -3.31 16.32
CA ILE A 60 9.42 -4.71 16.64
C ILE A 60 10.09 -5.71 15.69
N GLY A 61 10.89 -5.21 14.72
CA GLY A 61 11.75 -6.04 13.88
C GLY A 61 11.40 -6.12 12.41
N PHE A 62 10.36 -5.41 11.92
CA PHE A 62 10.18 -5.22 10.48
C PHE A 62 11.31 -4.36 9.90
N ARG A 63 11.61 -4.56 8.62
CA ARG A 63 12.61 -3.76 7.89
C ARG A 63 12.06 -3.34 6.54
N ASP A 64 12.47 -2.17 6.08
CA ASP A 64 12.14 -1.73 4.72
C ASP A 64 12.71 -2.71 3.70
N GLY A 65 11.88 -3.08 2.74
CA GLY A 65 12.19 -4.13 1.78
C GLY A 65 11.64 -5.53 2.15
N ASP A 66 11.15 -5.75 3.38
CA ASP A 66 10.47 -7.00 3.72
C ASP A 66 9.21 -7.19 2.86
N VAL A 67 8.99 -8.40 2.39
CA VAL A 67 7.75 -8.80 1.71
C VAL A 67 6.92 -9.62 2.70
N LEU A 68 5.72 -9.14 3.02
CA LEU A 68 4.81 -9.84 3.93
C LEU A 68 4.30 -11.16 3.29
N ILE A 69 4.48 -12.28 3.97
CA ILE A 69 4.09 -13.61 3.48
C ILE A 69 2.81 -14.09 4.16
N SER A 70 2.80 -14.17 5.50
CA SER A 70 1.67 -14.71 6.25
C SER A 70 1.62 -14.15 7.68
N ALA A 71 0.42 -14.18 8.28
CA ALA A 71 0.18 -13.94 9.70
C ALA A 71 -0.29 -15.25 10.32
N ASP A 72 0.42 -15.77 11.34
CA ASP A 72 0.17 -17.07 11.98
C ASP A 72 -0.07 -18.21 10.96
N GLY A 73 0.67 -18.20 9.83
CA GLY A 73 0.55 -19.18 8.76
C GLY A 73 -0.56 -18.91 7.74
N VAL A 74 -1.41 -17.88 7.92
CA VAL A 74 -2.42 -17.48 6.95
C VAL A 74 -1.79 -16.50 5.94
N PRO A 75 -1.73 -16.84 4.64
CA PRO A 75 -1.07 -16.01 3.64
C PRO A 75 -1.76 -14.65 3.44
N PHE A 76 -0.97 -13.60 3.21
CA PHE A 76 -1.50 -12.33 2.74
C PHE A 76 -1.73 -12.37 1.23
N GLU A 77 -2.96 -12.09 0.80
CA GLU A 77 -3.29 -12.02 -0.64
C GLU A 77 -3.16 -10.59 -1.16
N ARG A 78 -3.76 -9.63 -0.47
CA ARG A 78 -3.85 -8.24 -0.92
C ARG A 78 -3.48 -7.25 0.17
N TYR A 79 -3.01 -6.10 -0.26
CA TYR A 79 -2.83 -4.95 0.63
C TYR A 79 -4.17 -4.28 0.93
N GLY A 80 -4.48 -4.04 2.21
CA GLY A 80 -5.72 -3.39 2.62
C GLY A 80 -5.90 -3.38 4.13
N GLY A 81 -7.07 -2.90 4.58
CA GLY A 81 -7.40 -2.83 6.02
C GLY A 81 -7.39 -4.18 6.72
N ASP A 82 -7.83 -5.23 6.03
CA ASP A 82 -7.83 -6.60 6.54
C ASP A 82 -6.41 -7.13 6.81
N MET A 83 -5.42 -6.68 6.02
CA MET A 83 -4.01 -7.02 6.24
C MET A 83 -3.50 -6.45 7.57
N LEU A 84 -3.79 -5.18 7.86
CA LEU A 84 -3.37 -4.56 9.11
C LEU A 84 -4.00 -5.29 10.32
N THR A 85 -5.29 -5.57 10.27
CA THR A 85 -6.00 -6.32 11.31
C THR A 85 -5.38 -7.70 11.50
N SER A 86 -5.08 -8.41 10.40
CA SER A 86 -4.43 -9.71 10.44
C SER A 86 -3.03 -9.66 11.05
N VAL A 87 -2.26 -8.60 10.78
CA VAL A 87 -0.93 -8.39 11.39
C VAL A 87 -1.06 -8.17 12.90
N VAL A 88 -1.98 -7.30 13.30
CA VAL A 88 -2.13 -6.91 14.72
C VAL A 88 -2.69 -8.03 15.59
N ASP A 89 -3.60 -8.84 15.04
CA ASP A 89 -4.20 -9.97 15.76
C ASP A 89 -3.30 -11.23 15.79
N ALA A 90 -2.24 -11.26 14.97
CA ALA A 90 -1.30 -12.38 14.93
C ALA A 90 -0.32 -12.37 16.09
N ARG A 91 0.20 -13.55 16.43
CA ARG A 91 1.35 -13.70 17.34
C ARG A 91 2.67 -13.48 16.61
N GLN A 92 2.71 -13.89 15.35
CA GLN A 92 3.89 -13.73 14.50
C GLN A 92 3.49 -13.46 13.06
N VAL A 93 4.30 -12.67 12.37
CA VAL A 93 4.21 -12.43 10.95
C VAL A 93 5.45 -12.95 10.26
N THR A 94 5.28 -13.80 9.25
CA THR A 94 6.38 -14.25 8.41
C THR A 94 6.60 -13.26 7.28
N VAL A 95 7.82 -12.80 7.15
CA VAL A 95 8.28 -11.90 6.07
C VAL A 95 9.38 -12.58 5.27
N ARG A 96 9.51 -12.24 3.99
CA ARG A 96 10.69 -12.62 3.19
C ARG A 96 11.64 -11.43 3.14
N ARG A 97 12.82 -11.62 3.71
CA ARG A 97 13.92 -10.66 3.81
C ARG A 97 15.15 -11.24 3.13
N ASP A 98 15.69 -10.56 2.14
CA ASP A 98 16.88 -11.02 1.39
C ASP A 98 16.76 -12.46 0.88
N GLY A 99 15.55 -12.86 0.46
CA GLY A 99 15.25 -14.21 -0.03
C GLY A 99 15.00 -15.27 1.05
N GLN A 100 15.15 -14.95 2.32
CA GLN A 100 14.91 -15.85 3.45
C GLN A 100 13.61 -15.49 4.18
N GLU A 101 12.93 -16.49 4.71
CA GLU A 101 11.77 -16.29 5.58
C GLU A 101 12.22 -16.00 7.01
N VAL A 102 11.70 -14.91 7.56
CA VAL A 102 11.97 -14.43 8.92
C VAL A 102 10.66 -14.23 9.64
N SER A 103 10.56 -14.70 10.89
CA SER A 103 9.40 -14.46 11.74
C SER A 103 9.59 -13.22 12.59
N VAL A 104 8.63 -12.31 12.54
CA VAL A 104 8.54 -11.11 13.38
C VAL A 104 7.42 -11.33 14.39
N TYR A 105 7.73 -11.23 15.68
CA TYR A 105 6.77 -11.40 16.77
C TYR A 105 6.02 -10.08 17.01
N ILE A 106 4.70 -10.17 17.12
CA ILE A 106 3.83 -9.02 17.33
C ILE A 106 3.47 -8.92 18.82
N PRO A 107 3.80 -7.82 19.50
CA PRO A 107 3.42 -7.61 20.89
C PRO A 107 1.93 -7.30 21.03
N GLU A 108 1.30 -7.69 22.14
CA GLU A 108 -0.14 -7.49 22.37
C GLU A 108 -0.59 -6.01 22.29
N ASN A 109 0.29 -5.07 22.66
CA ASN A 109 0.01 -3.64 22.61
C ASN A 109 0.38 -2.98 21.26
N PHE A 110 0.57 -3.77 20.20
CA PHE A 110 1.06 -3.23 18.92
C PHE A 110 0.05 -2.27 18.28
N MET A 111 -1.25 -2.60 18.31
CA MET A 111 -2.29 -1.70 17.79
C MET A 111 -2.31 -0.35 18.51
N GLU A 112 -2.22 -0.36 19.84
CA GLU A 112 -2.17 0.86 20.64
C GLU A 112 -1.00 1.75 20.23
N ARG A 113 0.18 1.16 20.03
CA ARG A 113 1.39 1.86 19.55
C ARG A 113 1.20 2.43 18.15
N LEU A 114 0.57 1.68 17.23
CA LEU A 114 0.30 2.15 15.87
C LEU A 114 -0.70 3.32 15.85
N LEU A 115 -1.72 3.27 16.68
CA LEU A 115 -2.70 4.35 16.81
C LEU A 115 -2.06 5.63 17.36
N ALA A 116 -1.11 5.51 18.29
CA ALA A 116 -0.38 6.66 18.85
C ALA A 116 0.53 7.33 17.80
N ASP A 117 1.07 6.57 16.86
CA ASP A 117 1.99 7.05 15.83
C ASP A 117 1.29 7.85 14.72
N SER A 118 -0.04 7.69 14.54
CA SER A 118 -0.86 8.37 13.51
C SER A 118 -0.33 8.20 12.07
N VAL A 119 0.61 7.28 11.83
CA VAL A 119 1.24 6.99 10.55
C VAL A 119 0.83 5.60 10.07
N ARG A 120 0.70 5.41 8.76
CA ARG A 120 0.41 4.08 8.20
C ARG A 120 1.45 3.06 8.66
N PHE A 121 0.99 1.88 9.06
CA PHE A 121 1.83 0.73 9.42
C PHE A 121 2.85 0.40 8.35
N ALA A 122 2.39 0.24 7.12
CA ALA A 122 3.23 -0.12 5.98
C ALA A 122 2.66 0.44 4.67
N SER A 123 3.52 0.58 3.67
CA SER A 123 3.15 0.92 2.30
C SER A 123 4.05 0.16 1.32
N PHE A 124 3.64 0.05 0.04
CA PHE A 124 4.54 -0.50 -0.97
C PHE A 124 5.73 0.42 -1.21
N ARG A 125 6.90 -0.16 -1.36
CA ARG A 125 8.07 0.56 -1.88
C ARG A 125 7.95 0.68 -3.38
N TYR A 126 8.11 1.89 -3.87
CA TYR A 126 8.05 2.21 -5.30
C TYR A 126 9.45 2.43 -5.85
N PRO A 127 9.74 1.95 -7.10
CA PRO A 127 10.94 2.37 -7.79
C PRO A 127 10.89 3.87 -8.05
N TYR A 128 12.04 4.51 -7.97
CA TYR A 128 12.17 5.94 -8.28
C TYR A 128 12.24 6.13 -9.79
N VAL A 129 11.12 6.26 -10.47
CA VAL A 129 11.05 6.46 -11.91
C VAL A 129 10.71 7.93 -12.20
N ILE A 130 11.53 8.59 -13.00
CA ILE A 130 11.30 9.97 -13.42
C ILE A 130 10.14 10.00 -14.41
N ASP A 131 9.09 10.76 -14.10
CA ASP A 131 7.96 11.00 -15.00
C ASP A 131 8.20 12.21 -15.91
N SER A 132 8.68 13.30 -15.32
CA SER A 132 9.07 14.50 -16.05
C SER A 132 10.19 15.26 -15.35
N ILE A 133 10.87 16.15 -16.09
CA ILE A 133 11.99 16.92 -15.59
C ILE A 133 11.70 18.41 -15.75
N CYS A 134 11.93 19.18 -14.70
CA CYS A 134 11.84 20.63 -14.73
C CYS A 134 13.04 21.21 -15.50
N ALA A 135 12.79 22.03 -16.51
CA ALA A 135 13.83 22.69 -17.28
C ALA A 135 14.73 23.55 -16.39
N ASN A 136 16.03 23.63 -16.73
CA ASN A 136 17.04 24.41 -16.02
C ASN A 136 17.24 23.99 -14.54
N ARG A 137 16.81 22.81 -14.13
CA ARG A 137 17.08 22.23 -12.80
C ARG A 137 18.25 21.23 -12.88
N PRO A 138 18.86 20.88 -11.76
CA PRO A 138 20.07 20.03 -11.72
C PRO A 138 19.96 18.75 -12.54
N ALA A 139 18.87 18.00 -12.44
CA ALA A 139 18.67 16.77 -13.21
C ALA A 139 18.64 16.99 -14.73
N ALA A 140 18.01 18.08 -15.19
CA ALA A 140 17.99 18.43 -16.62
C ALA A 140 19.38 18.79 -17.13
N LEU A 141 20.12 19.58 -16.37
CA LEU A 141 21.50 19.99 -16.70
C LEU A 141 22.46 18.81 -16.69
N ALA A 142 22.22 17.83 -15.84
CA ALA A 142 22.98 16.59 -15.78
C ALA A 142 22.64 15.60 -16.91
N GLY A 143 21.56 15.82 -17.67
CA GLY A 143 21.17 14.95 -18.80
C GLY A 143 20.29 13.75 -18.42
N LEU A 144 19.67 13.76 -17.23
CA LEU A 144 18.62 12.81 -16.90
C LEU A 144 17.39 13.05 -17.78
N GLN A 145 16.58 12.01 -17.99
CA GLN A 145 15.42 12.04 -18.87
C GLN A 145 14.19 11.42 -18.22
N ALA A 146 13.00 11.76 -18.72
CA ALA A 146 11.78 11.07 -18.36
C ALA A 146 11.89 9.57 -18.73
N GLY A 147 11.46 8.71 -17.83
CA GLY A 147 11.62 7.25 -17.95
C GLY A 147 12.87 6.67 -17.30
N ASP A 148 13.84 7.48 -16.89
CA ASP A 148 14.98 6.99 -16.12
C ASP A 148 14.50 6.43 -14.77
N SER A 149 14.97 5.22 -14.45
CA SER A 149 14.72 4.57 -13.17
C SER A 149 15.97 4.67 -12.30
N ILE A 150 15.90 5.46 -11.26
CA ILE A 150 17.01 5.63 -10.32
C ILE A 150 17.06 4.40 -9.40
N MET A 151 18.21 3.75 -9.38
CA MET A 151 18.44 2.50 -8.63
C MET A 151 19.29 2.71 -7.39
N GLN A 152 20.29 3.60 -7.48
CA GLN A 152 21.20 3.86 -6.37
C GLN A 152 21.47 5.36 -6.21
N LEU A 153 21.67 5.73 -4.96
CA LEU A 153 22.19 7.04 -4.54
C LEU A 153 23.49 6.82 -3.75
N ASP A 154 24.59 7.37 -4.24
CA ASP A 154 25.94 7.24 -3.66
C ASP A 154 26.31 5.76 -3.37
N GLY A 155 25.98 4.87 -4.31
CA GLY A 155 26.27 3.43 -4.24
C GLY A 155 25.31 2.61 -3.35
N LYS A 156 24.32 3.24 -2.73
CA LYS A 156 23.29 2.54 -1.93
C LYS A 156 22.02 2.34 -2.76
N ASN A 157 21.47 1.14 -2.77
CA ASN A 157 20.17 0.87 -3.39
C ASN A 157 19.08 1.71 -2.73
N ILE A 158 18.23 2.32 -3.55
CA ILE A 158 17.16 3.21 -3.08
C ILE A 158 15.84 2.90 -3.75
N ALA A 159 14.76 3.22 -3.02
CA ALA A 159 13.42 3.39 -3.54
C ALA A 159 13.00 4.87 -3.43
N TYR A 160 11.79 5.18 -3.84
CA TYR A 160 11.27 6.55 -3.83
C TYR A 160 11.40 7.25 -2.47
N PHE A 161 11.01 6.56 -1.41
CA PHE A 161 11.03 7.13 -0.06
C PHE A 161 12.45 7.35 0.47
N ASP A 162 13.37 6.41 0.19
CA ASP A 162 14.78 6.51 0.62
C ASP A 162 15.46 7.75 0.06
N PHE A 163 15.20 8.06 -1.23
CA PHE A 163 15.74 9.25 -1.87
C PHE A 163 15.28 10.53 -1.15
N LYS A 164 13.97 10.63 -0.92
CA LYS A 164 13.38 11.78 -0.25
C LYS A 164 13.90 11.95 1.18
N GLU A 165 13.97 10.86 1.92
CA GLU A 165 14.48 10.87 3.30
C GLU A 165 15.95 11.30 3.36
N GLU A 166 16.79 10.75 2.48
CA GLU A 166 18.21 11.12 2.42
C GLU A 166 18.39 12.58 2.04
N MET A 167 17.63 13.13 1.09
CA MET A 167 17.71 14.55 0.74
C MET A 167 17.28 15.44 1.90
N LEU A 168 16.21 15.10 2.60
CA LEU A 168 15.79 15.83 3.81
C LEU A 168 16.82 15.75 4.94
N ARG A 169 17.47 14.59 5.09
CA ARG A 169 18.55 14.41 6.08
C ARG A 169 19.72 15.33 5.78
N ARG A 170 20.15 15.42 4.51
CA ARG A 170 21.25 16.31 4.08
C ARG A 170 20.88 17.77 4.28
N GLN A 171 19.67 18.16 3.95
CA GLN A 171 19.16 19.51 4.16
C GLN A 171 19.19 19.92 5.64
N LYS A 172 18.73 19.03 6.54
CA LYS A 172 18.74 19.28 7.99
C LYS A 172 20.15 19.32 8.59
N ALA A 173 21.06 18.53 8.04
CA ALA A 173 22.44 18.47 8.50
C ALA A 173 23.30 19.64 7.99
N ASP A 174 22.73 20.50 7.13
CA ASP A 174 23.48 21.56 6.42
C ASP A 174 24.77 21.02 5.82
N SER A 175 24.66 19.87 5.14
CA SER A 175 25.79 19.11 4.66
C SER A 175 26.59 19.93 3.66
N ALA A 176 27.91 19.98 3.82
CA ALA A 176 28.81 20.77 2.96
C ALA A 176 28.81 20.31 1.49
N SER A 177 28.33 19.09 1.19
CA SER A 177 28.35 18.55 -0.17
C SER A 177 26.96 18.49 -0.78
N HIS A 178 26.76 19.25 -1.84
CA HIS A 178 25.58 19.17 -2.70
C HIS A 178 25.74 18.12 -3.81
N TYR A 179 26.90 17.50 -3.98
CA TYR A 179 27.11 16.48 -5.00
C TYR A 179 26.47 15.16 -4.61
N ILE A 180 25.81 14.55 -5.60
CA ILE A 180 25.24 13.22 -5.49
C ILE A 180 25.67 12.39 -6.70
N THR A 181 25.80 11.09 -6.50
CA THR A 181 26.05 10.12 -7.57
C THR A 181 24.81 9.22 -7.71
N LEU A 182 24.17 9.26 -8.86
CA LEU A 182 23.01 8.44 -9.15
C LEU A 182 23.39 7.33 -10.14
N THR A 183 23.05 6.08 -9.80
CA THR A 183 23.00 4.98 -10.76
C THR A 183 21.56 4.82 -11.24
N TYR A 184 21.35 4.86 -12.54
CA TYR A 184 20.02 4.79 -13.15
C TYR A 184 19.98 3.82 -14.33
N ALA A 185 18.80 3.30 -14.60
CA ALA A 185 18.54 2.50 -15.79
C ALA A 185 17.73 3.32 -16.81
N ARG A 186 18.21 3.37 -18.06
CA ARG A 186 17.53 3.98 -19.21
C ARG A 186 17.40 2.95 -20.32
N ALA A 187 16.18 2.62 -20.71
CA ALA A 187 15.91 1.61 -21.75
C ALA A 187 16.67 0.28 -21.52
N GLY A 188 16.83 -0.15 -20.27
CA GLY A 188 17.53 -1.38 -19.90
C GLY A 188 19.05 -1.26 -19.77
N VAL A 189 19.63 -0.11 -20.09
CA VAL A 189 21.06 0.17 -19.91
C VAL A 189 21.26 0.88 -18.57
N ILE A 190 22.20 0.37 -17.77
CA ILE A 190 22.57 0.98 -16.47
C ILE A 190 23.73 1.95 -16.70
N ASP A 191 23.59 3.15 -16.18
CA ASP A 191 24.61 4.20 -16.24
C ASP A 191 24.68 4.94 -14.90
N THR A 192 25.76 5.72 -14.70
CA THR A 192 26.01 6.45 -13.47
C THR A 192 26.39 7.89 -13.77
N ILE A 193 25.80 8.82 -13.03
CA ILE A 193 26.05 10.24 -13.20
C ILE A 193 26.25 10.93 -11.85
N THR A 194 27.22 11.86 -11.81
CA THR A 194 27.49 12.69 -10.63
C THR A 194 27.23 14.14 -10.96
N PHE A 195 26.41 14.80 -10.16
CA PHE A 195 26.09 16.22 -10.32
C PHE A 195 25.71 16.86 -8.97
N ALA A 196 25.66 18.19 -8.94
CA ALA A 196 25.23 18.92 -7.75
C ALA A 196 23.72 19.11 -7.75
N THR A 197 23.10 18.92 -6.58
CA THR A 197 21.72 19.36 -6.32
C THR A 197 21.68 20.90 -6.22
N ASP A 198 20.47 21.46 -6.14
CA ASP A 198 20.35 22.89 -5.82
C ASP A 198 20.59 23.18 -4.32
N SER A 199 20.44 24.46 -3.93
CA SER A 199 20.68 24.93 -2.55
C SER A 199 19.74 24.30 -1.50
N ILE A 200 18.64 23.71 -1.91
CA ILE A 200 17.66 23.03 -1.03
C ILE A 200 17.68 21.51 -1.21
N TYR A 201 18.72 20.97 -1.82
CA TYR A 201 18.90 19.53 -2.09
C TYR A 201 17.84 18.93 -3.00
N GLU A 202 17.24 19.71 -3.89
CA GLU A 202 16.34 19.20 -4.93
C GLU A 202 17.05 19.00 -6.26
N ILE A 203 16.61 18.02 -7.02
CA ILE A 203 17.13 17.74 -8.36
C ILE A 203 16.21 18.20 -9.49
N GLY A 204 14.96 18.58 -9.17
CA GLY A 204 14.00 19.14 -10.11
C GLY A 204 13.38 18.10 -11.04
N VAL A 205 12.88 17.00 -10.48
CA VAL A 205 12.13 15.95 -11.21
C VAL A 205 10.75 15.76 -10.61
N VAL A 206 9.80 15.35 -11.44
CA VAL A 206 8.53 14.78 -11.01
C VAL A 206 8.65 13.27 -11.09
N VAL A 207 8.33 12.58 -10.01
CA VAL A 207 8.44 11.12 -9.92
C VAL A 207 7.10 10.49 -10.23
N ARG A 208 7.14 9.39 -10.99
CA ARG A 208 5.95 8.60 -11.29
C ARG A 208 5.39 7.95 -10.03
N THR A 209 4.11 8.15 -9.78
CA THR A 209 3.40 7.62 -8.59
C THR A 209 2.22 6.70 -8.94
N ALA A 210 1.95 6.50 -10.23
CA ALA A 210 0.85 5.65 -10.68
C ALA A 210 1.10 4.18 -10.31
N THR A 211 0.37 3.68 -9.33
CA THR A 211 0.52 2.32 -8.77
C THR A 211 0.42 1.24 -9.83
N ASN A 212 -0.51 1.37 -10.78
CA ASN A 212 -0.73 0.41 -11.86
C ASN A 212 0.42 0.34 -12.89
N GLN A 213 1.31 1.32 -12.90
CA GLN A 213 2.50 1.35 -13.76
C GLN A 213 3.76 0.88 -13.04
N LEU A 214 3.77 0.92 -11.71
CA LEU A 214 4.94 0.65 -10.89
C LEU A 214 4.87 -0.68 -10.15
N LEU A 215 3.66 -1.19 -9.92
CA LEU A 215 3.42 -2.43 -9.19
C LEU A 215 2.66 -3.44 -10.06
N PRO A 216 2.85 -4.73 -9.83
CA PRO A 216 2.14 -5.79 -10.54
C PRO A 216 0.68 -5.85 -10.10
N VAL A 217 -0.17 -5.01 -10.70
CA VAL A 217 -1.61 -5.04 -10.45
C VAL A 217 -2.21 -6.28 -11.10
N VAL A 218 -2.97 -7.03 -10.34
CA VAL A 218 -3.77 -8.15 -10.82
C VAL A 218 -5.22 -7.68 -10.94
N LYS A 219 -5.80 -7.86 -12.12
CA LYS A 219 -7.22 -7.62 -12.38
C LYS A 219 -7.94 -8.94 -12.54
N LYS A 220 -8.92 -9.18 -11.69
CA LYS A 220 -9.81 -10.34 -11.77
C LYS A 220 -11.16 -9.90 -12.34
N GLU A 221 -11.48 -10.35 -13.54
CA GLU A 221 -12.74 -10.06 -14.19
C GLU A 221 -13.79 -11.14 -13.85
N TYR A 222 -15.03 -10.73 -13.72
CA TYR A 222 -16.15 -11.60 -13.40
C TYR A 222 -17.21 -11.54 -14.50
N SER A 223 -17.70 -12.69 -14.93
CA SER A 223 -18.89 -12.72 -15.76
C SER A 223 -20.12 -12.27 -14.97
N PHE A 224 -21.18 -11.87 -15.66
CA PHE A 224 -22.41 -11.36 -15.00
C PHE A 224 -22.90 -12.29 -13.90
N LEU A 225 -23.04 -13.60 -14.18
CA LEU A 225 -23.51 -14.56 -13.17
C LEU A 225 -22.49 -14.79 -12.04
N ALA A 226 -21.19 -14.81 -12.35
CA ALA A 226 -20.15 -15.01 -11.36
C ALA A 226 -19.95 -13.79 -10.45
N SER A 227 -20.38 -12.60 -10.85
CA SER A 227 -20.27 -11.38 -10.04
C SER A 227 -21.17 -11.41 -8.80
N PHE A 228 -22.31 -12.13 -8.83
CA PHE A 228 -23.24 -12.18 -7.70
C PHE A 228 -22.64 -12.87 -6.46
N PRO A 229 -22.13 -14.11 -6.53
CA PRO A 229 -21.50 -14.72 -5.36
C PRO A 229 -20.23 -13.97 -4.94
N ALA A 230 -19.45 -13.45 -5.88
CA ALA A 230 -18.26 -12.66 -5.57
C ALA A 230 -18.61 -11.33 -4.88
N GLY A 231 -19.63 -10.61 -5.36
CA GLY A 231 -20.10 -9.37 -4.74
C GLY A 231 -20.69 -9.60 -3.35
N ALA A 232 -21.43 -10.69 -3.15
CA ALA A 232 -21.91 -11.07 -1.84
C ALA A 232 -20.76 -11.38 -0.87
N ALA A 233 -19.75 -12.13 -1.33
CA ALA A 233 -18.56 -12.41 -0.53
C ALA A 233 -17.80 -11.13 -0.16
N LEU A 234 -17.61 -10.22 -1.11
CA LEU A 234 -16.96 -8.92 -0.89
C LEU A 234 -17.75 -8.06 0.12
N GLY A 235 -19.07 -7.99 -0.02
CA GLY A 235 -19.94 -7.26 0.91
C GLY A 235 -19.84 -7.81 2.33
N VAL A 236 -19.89 -9.13 2.50
CA VAL A 236 -19.73 -9.79 3.81
C VAL A 236 -18.33 -9.57 4.39
N GLN A 237 -17.30 -9.66 3.56
CA GLN A 237 -15.91 -9.38 3.99
C GLN A 237 -15.75 -7.94 4.46
N THR A 238 -16.28 -6.98 3.71
CA THR A 238 -16.28 -5.56 4.08
C THR A 238 -16.97 -5.34 5.44
N LEU A 239 -18.12 -5.96 5.65
CA LEU A 239 -18.86 -5.86 6.91
C LEU A 239 -18.07 -6.45 8.09
N LYS A 240 -17.46 -7.64 7.88
CA LYS A 240 -16.57 -8.25 8.88
C LYS A 240 -15.38 -7.36 9.21
N GLY A 241 -14.79 -6.71 8.21
CA GLY A 241 -13.71 -5.75 8.41
C GLY A 241 -14.12 -4.57 9.30
N TYR A 242 -15.28 -3.97 9.05
CA TYR A 242 -15.81 -2.89 9.89
C TYR A 242 -16.06 -3.35 11.34
N VAL A 243 -16.72 -4.50 11.52
CA VAL A 243 -16.97 -5.05 12.87
C VAL A 243 -15.66 -5.37 13.58
N GLY A 244 -14.66 -5.93 12.86
CA GLY A 244 -13.34 -6.20 13.41
C GLY A 244 -12.62 -4.93 13.88
N GLN A 245 -12.75 -3.83 13.14
CA GLN A 245 -12.15 -2.54 13.51
C GLN A 245 -12.82 -1.90 14.74
N MET A 246 -14.10 -2.15 14.98
CA MET A 246 -14.79 -1.67 16.18
C MET A 246 -14.19 -2.20 17.50
N LYS A 247 -13.45 -3.30 17.45
CA LYS A 247 -12.71 -3.85 18.60
C LYS A 247 -11.63 -2.88 19.12
N TYR A 248 -11.17 -1.96 18.28
CA TYR A 248 -10.05 -1.05 18.56
C TYR A 248 -10.49 0.42 18.79
N LEU A 249 -11.81 0.67 18.79
CA LEU A 249 -12.43 1.94 19.16
C LEU A 249 -12.77 1.98 20.67
#